data_743a00f42614c920430b32c6ba262392
#
_entry.id   743a00f42614c920430b32c6ba262392
#
_cell.length_a   1.000
_cell.length_b   1.000
_cell.length_c   1.000
_cell.angle_alpha   90.00
_cell.angle_beta   90.00
_cell.angle_gamma   90.00
#
_symmetry.space_group_name_H-M   'P 1'
#
loop_
_entity.id
_entity.type
_entity.pdbx_description
1 polymer ?
#
loop_
_entity_poly.entity_id
_entity_poly.type
_entity_poly.pdbx_seq_one_letter_code
_entity_poly.pdbx_strand_id
1 'polypeptide(L)'
;MRGSEQLPKILISYIEDTIHARYLFRLRNKFNTDIDAVPAPPEQNGISDSILFLDGRKIRVIKFYLPSGILETLITNDFELDKENFRQCYFLRWPVEENYKLIKEKIGLTNFRGCSENSVLQEFWISMLLANLSLAIKRETDGIIDSTINQKGNKNRYMTNMNELIGYLSRHFGEYMDADTLTQKFDIIRCIFDFAISHRVQDKKGSGVSSPRTVPRKVKHHYNNKTTH
;
A
#
# COMPACT_ATOMS: atom_id res chain seq x y z
N MET A 1 -5.50 0.30 30.23
CA MET A 1 -6.04 0.89 29.00
C MET A 1 -5.48 2.28 28.63
N ARG A 2 -4.45 2.81 29.30
CA ARG A 2 -3.88 4.16 29.01
C ARG A 2 -2.75 4.19 27.98
N GLY A 3 -2.29 3.06 27.48
CA GLY A 3 -1.13 3.02 26.56
C GLY A 3 -1.41 3.32 25.09
N SER A 4 -2.64 3.14 24.61
CA SER A 4 -2.97 3.32 23.18
C SER A 4 -3.19 4.77 22.77
N GLU A 5 -3.42 5.68 23.72
CA GLU A 5 -3.63 7.11 23.47
C GLU A 5 -2.34 7.91 23.49
N GLN A 6 -1.30 7.41 24.17
CA GLN A 6 -0.03 8.14 24.33
C GLN A 6 0.86 8.06 23.08
N LEU A 7 0.87 6.95 22.35
CA LEU A 7 1.72 6.76 21.18
C LEU A 7 1.48 7.80 20.07
N PRO A 8 0.22 8.10 19.66
CA PRO A 8 -0.04 9.13 18.65
C PRO A 8 0.38 10.54 19.11
N LYS A 9 0.20 10.86 20.39
CA LYS A 9 0.57 12.17 20.94
C LYS A 9 2.10 12.37 20.95
N ILE A 10 2.86 11.36 21.36
CA ILE A 10 4.32 11.38 21.32
C ILE A 10 4.82 11.50 19.88
N LEU A 11 4.19 10.80 18.95
CA LEU A 11 4.57 10.85 17.53
C LEU A 11 4.29 12.22 16.92
N ILE A 12 3.15 12.84 17.24
CA ILE A 12 2.81 14.22 16.82
C ILE A 12 3.86 15.19 17.32
N SER A 13 4.20 15.13 18.62
CA SER A 13 5.23 15.99 19.20
C SER A 13 6.56 15.82 18.52
N TYR A 14 6.99 14.59 18.29
CA TYR A 14 8.25 14.31 17.62
C TYR A 14 8.29 14.82 16.17
N ILE A 15 7.20 14.65 15.41
CA ILE A 15 7.13 15.14 14.03
C ILE A 15 7.15 16.66 13.98
N GLU A 16 6.40 17.33 14.84
CA GLU A 16 6.35 18.79 14.84
C GLU A 16 7.62 19.43 15.40
N ASP A 17 8.14 18.91 16.51
CA ASP A 17 9.24 19.54 17.25
C ASP A 17 10.63 19.15 16.70
N THR A 18 10.77 17.95 16.09
CA THR A 18 12.06 17.43 15.67
C THR A 18 12.18 17.35 14.14
N ILE A 19 11.16 16.82 13.47
CA ILE A 19 11.21 16.60 12.01
C ILE A 19 10.71 17.82 11.24
N HIS A 20 9.86 18.65 11.84
CA HIS A 20 9.19 19.80 11.22
C HIS A 20 8.44 19.42 9.93
N ALA A 21 7.78 18.26 9.93
CA ALA A 21 7.07 17.75 8.78
C ALA A 21 5.55 17.88 8.92
N ARG A 22 4.86 17.86 7.80
CA ARG A 22 3.40 17.71 7.76
C ARG A 22 3.03 16.25 7.98
N TYR A 23 1.90 16.02 8.66
CA TYR A 23 1.37 14.68 8.87
C TYR A 23 -0.12 14.61 8.56
N LEU A 24 -0.59 13.40 8.26
CA LEU A 24 -1.99 13.06 8.15
C LEU A 24 -2.22 11.71 8.83
N PHE A 25 -2.92 11.72 9.96
CA PHE A 25 -3.20 10.51 10.73
C PHE A 25 -4.69 10.18 10.71
N ARG A 26 -4.97 8.91 10.52
CA ARG A 26 -6.30 8.34 10.76
C ARG A 26 -6.44 8.02 12.24
N LEU A 27 -7.55 8.46 12.81
CA LEU A 27 -7.90 8.15 14.20
C LEU A 27 -8.96 7.06 14.29
N ARG A 28 -8.91 6.31 15.36
CA ARG A 28 -9.98 5.39 15.72
C ARG A 28 -11.08 6.16 16.43
N ASN A 29 -12.32 5.70 16.32
CA ASN A 29 -13.43 6.21 17.14
C ASN A 29 -13.10 6.09 18.62
N LYS A 30 -13.52 7.06 19.41
CA LYS A 30 -13.26 7.17 20.86
C LYS A 30 -11.76 7.37 21.18
N PHE A 31 -11.07 8.09 20.33
CA PHE A 31 -9.67 8.47 20.57
C PHE A 31 -9.57 9.64 21.56
N ASN A 32 -10.38 10.68 21.38
CA ASN A 32 -10.39 11.87 22.22
C ASN A 32 -11.79 12.50 22.17
N THR A 33 -12.29 12.91 23.34
CA THR A 33 -13.66 13.46 23.48
C THR A 33 -13.90 14.70 22.65
N ASP A 34 -12.92 15.61 22.56
CA ASP A 34 -13.06 16.87 21.83
C ASP A 34 -13.06 16.63 20.31
N ILE A 35 -12.20 15.70 19.84
CA ILE A 35 -12.17 15.28 18.43
C ILE A 35 -13.46 14.53 18.06
N ASP A 36 -13.93 13.65 18.94
CA ASP A 36 -15.17 12.91 18.71
C ASP A 36 -16.39 13.82 18.67
N ALA A 37 -16.38 14.92 19.46
CA ALA A 37 -17.43 15.93 19.49
C ALA A 37 -17.52 16.79 18.21
N VAL A 38 -16.48 16.83 17.37
CA VAL A 38 -16.55 17.49 16.06
C VAL A 38 -17.67 16.86 15.25
N PRO A 39 -18.65 17.65 14.74
CA PRO A 39 -19.79 17.09 14.01
C PRO A 39 -19.35 16.38 12.73
N ALA A 40 -20.00 15.27 12.42
CA ALA A 40 -19.87 14.61 11.13
C ALA A 40 -20.49 15.51 10.03
N PRO A 41 -20.06 15.37 8.77
CA PRO A 41 -20.69 16.12 7.69
C PRO A 41 -22.16 15.69 7.55
N PRO A 42 -23.07 16.64 7.25
CA PRO A 42 -24.51 16.36 7.14
C PRO A 42 -24.83 15.46 5.92
N GLU A 43 -24.02 15.54 4.89
CA GLU A 43 -24.18 14.76 3.68
C GLU A 43 -23.10 13.68 3.55
N GLN A 44 -23.45 12.54 2.94
CA GLN A 44 -22.51 11.42 2.75
C GLN A 44 -21.28 11.82 1.93
N ASN A 45 -21.42 12.73 0.99
CA ASN A 45 -20.31 13.25 0.18
C ASN A 45 -19.63 14.48 0.78
N GLY A 46 -20.18 15.02 1.88
CA GLY A 46 -19.64 16.20 2.56
C GLY A 46 -18.33 15.93 3.30
N ILE A 47 -17.63 16.99 3.64
CA ILE A 47 -16.43 16.99 4.48
C ILE A 47 -16.62 18.00 5.60
N SER A 48 -16.50 17.53 6.84
CA SER A 48 -16.40 18.38 8.02
C SER A 48 -14.95 18.73 8.29
N ASP A 49 -14.67 20.00 8.56
CA ASP A 49 -13.34 20.56 8.73
C ASP A 49 -13.36 21.50 9.94
N SER A 50 -12.57 21.20 10.94
CA SER A 50 -12.55 21.96 12.20
C SER A 50 -11.14 22.05 12.74
N ILE A 51 -10.85 23.16 13.41
CA ILE A 51 -9.57 23.38 14.08
C ILE A 51 -9.79 23.26 15.59
N LEU A 52 -8.94 22.44 16.21
CA LEU A 52 -8.93 22.21 17.65
C LEU A 52 -7.54 22.37 18.24
N PHE A 53 -7.48 22.37 19.57
CA PHE A 53 -6.22 22.25 20.30
C PHE A 53 -6.16 20.90 21.01
N LEU A 54 -5.13 20.12 20.73
CA LEU A 54 -4.84 18.87 21.40
C LEU A 54 -3.52 19.01 22.17
N ASP A 55 -3.60 18.92 23.49
CA ASP A 55 -2.44 19.11 24.40
C ASP A 55 -1.65 20.43 24.09
N GLY A 56 -2.39 21.53 23.84
CA GLY A 56 -1.81 22.84 23.52
C GLY A 56 -1.35 23.02 22.07
N ARG A 57 -1.41 21.98 21.25
CA ARG A 57 -1.03 22.01 19.83
C ARG A 57 -2.27 22.23 18.96
N LYS A 58 -2.15 23.14 18.01
CA LYS A 58 -3.18 23.38 17.01
C LYS A 58 -3.23 22.24 16.02
N ILE A 59 -4.36 21.58 15.90
CA ILE A 59 -4.59 20.50 14.94
C ILE A 59 -5.82 20.80 14.09
N ARG A 60 -5.86 20.23 12.89
CA ARG A 60 -7.01 20.28 12.00
C ARG A 60 -7.64 18.90 11.94
N VAL A 61 -8.95 18.84 12.16
CA VAL A 61 -9.75 17.61 12.19
C VAL A 61 -10.64 17.57 10.97
N ILE A 62 -10.47 16.53 10.16
CA ILE A 62 -11.24 16.30 8.94
C ILE A 62 -12.10 15.05 9.14
N LYS A 63 -13.42 15.15 8.93
CA LYS A 63 -14.32 14.00 8.96
C LYS A 63 -15.06 13.87 7.64
N PHE A 64 -15.18 12.66 7.13
CA PHE A 64 -15.96 12.33 5.93
C PHE A 64 -16.40 10.86 5.95
N TYR A 65 -17.43 10.56 5.15
CA TYR A 65 -17.90 9.19 5.00
C TYR A 65 -17.20 8.50 3.85
N LEU A 66 -16.80 7.24 4.07
CA LEU A 66 -16.38 6.34 3.00
C LEU A 66 -17.59 5.91 2.16
N PRO A 67 -17.39 5.39 0.94
CA PRO A 67 -18.48 4.81 0.13
C PRO A 67 -19.27 3.71 0.84
N SER A 68 -18.65 3.06 1.83
CA SER A 68 -19.28 2.05 2.71
C SER A 68 -20.19 2.65 3.80
N GLY A 69 -20.29 3.97 3.91
CA GLY A 69 -21.03 4.66 4.97
C GLY A 69 -20.28 4.78 6.31
N ILE A 70 -19.03 4.30 6.39
CA ILE A 70 -18.21 4.41 7.60
C ILE A 70 -17.66 5.83 7.70
N LEU A 71 -17.86 6.46 8.87
CA LEU A 71 -17.26 7.76 9.17
C LEU A 71 -15.77 7.60 9.47
N GLU A 72 -14.93 8.29 8.71
CA GLU A 72 -13.50 8.41 8.95
C GLU A 72 -13.14 9.74 9.58
N THR A 73 -12.18 9.70 10.49
CA THR A 73 -11.64 10.88 11.17
C THR A 73 -10.15 10.96 10.96
N LEU A 74 -9.71 12.08 10.40
CA LEU A 74 -8.30 12.38 10.17
C LEU A 74 -7.89 13.59 10.98
N ILE A 75 -6.61 13.62 11.40
CA ILE A 75 -5.98 14.80 11.99
C ILE A 75 -4.71 15.16 11.24
N THR A 76 -4.43 16.45 11.16
CA THR A 76 -3.25 16.97 10.45
C THR A 76 -2.80 18.32 11.04
N ASN A 77 -1.53 18.67 10.81
CA ASN A 77 -0.98 20.00 11.01
C ASN A 77 -0.90 20.81 9.69
N ASP A 78 -1.48 20.29 8.61
CA ASP A 78 -1.56 21.02 7.35
C ASP A 78 -2.84 21.88 7.32
N PHE A 79 -2.67 23.20 7.47
CA PHE A 79 -3.75 24.17 7.45
C PHE A 79 -3.95 24.82 6.08
N GLU A 80 -3.07 24.55 5.13
CA GLU A 80 -3.09 25.15 3.80
C GLU A 80 -3.80 24.25 2.78
N LEU A 81 -3.69 22.92 2.94
CA LEU A 81 -4.29 21.97 2.02
C LEU A 81 -5.82 22.11 2.01
N ASP A 82 -6.40 22.19 0.82
CA ASP A 82 -7.84 22.25 0.67
C ASP A 82 -8.51 20.96 1.21
N LYS A 83 -9.63 21.11 1.93
CA LYS A 83 -10.34 20.01 2.60
C LYS A 83 -10.72 18.90 1.62
N GLU A 84 -11.02 19.21 0.38
CA GLU A 84 -11.41 18.25 -0.65
C GLU A 84 -10.25 17.28 -1.00
N ASN A 85 -9.02 17.74 -0.87
CA ASN A 85 -7.84 16.93 -1.17
C ASN A 85 -7.53 15.88 -0.09
N PHE A 86 -8.01 16.07 1.15
CA PHE A 86 -7.76 15.09 2.23
C PHE A 86 -8.37 13.73 1.95
N ARG A 87 -9.51 13.68 1.26
CA ARG A 87 -10.10 12.40 0.84
C ARG A 87 -9.17 11.66 -0.14
N GLN A 88 -8.56 12.37 -1.08
CA GLN A 88 -7.58 11.78 -2.00
C GLN A 88 -6.33 11.32 -1.26
N CYS A 89 -5.78 12.15 -0.35
CA CYS A 89 -4.65 11.79 0.49
C CYS A 89 -4.93 10.53 1.34
N TYR A 90 -6.14 10.40 1.88
CA TYR A 90 -6.54 9.20 2.61
C TYR A 90 -6.48 7.94 1.74
N PHE A 91 -6.95 8.01 0.51
CA PHE A 91 -6.92 6.87 -0.41
C PHE A 91 -5.51 6.52 -0.90
N LEU A 92 -4.56 7.47 -0.90
CA LEU A 92 -3.16 7.19 -1.19
C LEU A 92 -2.48 6.29 -0.14
N ARG A 93 -3.08 6.16 1.05
CA ARG A 93 -2.62 5.21 2.07
C ARG A 93 -2.82 3.75 1.66
N TRP A 94 -3.87 3.45 0.89
CA TRP A 94 -4.21 2.07 0.50
C TRP A 94 -3.09 1.34 -0.26
N PRO A 95 -2.39 1.95 -1.22
CA PRO A 95 -1.25 1.34 -1.88
C PRO A 95 -0.15 0.86 -0.92
N VAL A 96 0.04 1.51 0.21
CA VAL A 96 1.02 1.09 1.23
C VAL A 96 0.62 -0.27 1.82
N GLU A 97 -0.65 -0.48 2.14
CA GLU A 97 -1.15 -1.76 2.65
C GLU A 97 -1.04 -2.88 1.61
N GLU A 98 -1.31 -2.57 0.34
CA GLU A 98 -1.14 -3.52 -0.77
C GLU A 98 0.36 -3.85 -0.98
N ASN A 99 1.26 -2.87 -0.84
CA ASN A 99 2.70 -3.11 -0.90
C ASN A 99 3.18 -4.00 0.26
N TYR A 100 2.66 -3.80 1.47
CA TYR A 100 2.96 -4.72 2.59
C TYR A 100 2.51 -6.15 2.32
N LYS A 101 1.33 -6.35 1.73
CA LYS A 101 0.88 -7.68 1.32
C LYS A 101 1.77 -8.27 0.23
N LEU A 102 2.15 -7.46 -0.76
CA LEU A 102 3.07 -7.87 -1.81
C LEU A 102 4.37 -8.41 -1.24
N ILE A 103 5.02 -7.61 -0.40
CA ILE A 103 6.30 -7.93 0.20
C ILE A 103 6.18 -9.15 1.12
N LYS A 104 5.17 -9.18 1.97
CA LYS A 104 4.98 -10.22 2.98
C LYS A 104 4.50 -11.55 2.40
N GLU A 105 3.50 -11.50 1.51
CA GLU A 105 2.80 -12.70 1.05
C GLU A 105 3.38 -13.25 -0.26
N LYS A 106 3.77 -12.39 -1.20
CA LYS A 106 4.21 -12.81 -2.53
C LYS A 106 5.73 -12.96 -2.62
N ILE A 107 6.48 -12.04 -2.03
CA ILE A 107 7.95 -12.11 -2.01
C ILE A 107 8.44 -12.97 -0.85
N GLY A 108 7.63 -13.11 0.20
CA GLY A 108 7.93 -13.99 1.33
C GLY A 108 8.97 -13.41 2.30
N LEU A 109 8.95 -12.09 2.48
CA LEU A 109 9.88 -11.39 3.38
C LEU A 109 9.92 -11.94 4.82
N THR A 110 8.90 -12.66 5.26
CA THR A 110 8.84 -13.25 6.60
C THR A 110 9.50 -14.62 6.68
N ASN A 111 10.00 -15.16 5.57
CA ASN A 111 10.54 -16.52 5.47
C ASN A 111 12.04 -16.50 5.19
N PHE A 112 12.81 -15.89 6.07
CA PHE A 112 14.27 -15.90 5.97
C PHE A 112 14.82 -17.32 6.19
N ARG A 113 15.81 -17.69 5.36
CA ARG A 113 16.55 -18.96 5.47
C ARG A 113 17.93 -18.77 6.08
N GLY A 114 18.42 -17.54 6.06
CA GLY A 114 19.72 -17.17 6.59
C GLY A 114 19.83 -17.46 8.08
N CYS A 115 20.93 -18.09 8.48
CA CYS A 115 21.25 -18.41 9.88
C CYS A 115 22.13 -17.34 10.53
N SER A 116 22.68 -16.40 9.75
CA SER A 116 23.49 -15.29 10.24
C SER A 116 22.79 -13.96 9.99
N GLU A 117 23.13 -12.94 10.79
CA GLU A 117 22.59 -11.59 10.62
C GLU A 117 22.82 -11.06 9.19
N ASN A 118 24.02 -11.23 8.64
CA ASN A 118 24.34 -10.80 7.29
C ASN A 118 23.49 -11.52 6.23
N SER A 119 23.26 -12.83 6.38
CA SER A 119 22.43 -13.55 5.39
C SER A 119 20.96 -13.12 5.47
N VAL A 120 20.43 -12.84 6.66
CA VAL A 120 19.08 -12.30 6.84
C VAL A 120 18.96 -10.91 6.20
N LEU A 121 19.96 -10.03 6.42
CA LEU A 121 19.98 -8.71 5.79
C LEU A 121 20.09 -8.78 4.28
N GLN A 122 20.88 -9.69 3.73
CA GLN A 122 20.96 -9.89 2.28
C GLN A 122 19.61 -10.35 1.69
N GLU A 123 18.97 -11.34 2.30
CA GLU A 123 17.64 -11.79 1.88
C GLU A 123 16.60 -10.65 1.96
N PHE A 124 16.67 -9.83 3.01
CA PHE A 124 15.82 -8.66 3.16
C PHE A 124 16.00 -7.67 2.00
N TRP A 125 17.24 -7.27 1.73
CA TRP A 125 17.53 -6.28 0.69
C TRP A 125 17.21 -6.78 -0.71
N ILE A 126 17.47 -8.07 -1.01
CA ILE A 126 17.08 -8.70 -2.28
C ILE A 126 15.55 -8.69 -2.43
N SER A 127 14.83 -9.02 -1.35
CA SER A 127 13.37 -9.01 -1.37
C SER A 127 12.81 -7.60 -1.61
N MET A 128 13.38 -6.59 -0.98
CA MET A 128 13.00 -5.19 -1.20
C MET A 128 13.31 -4.72 -2.62
N LEU A 129 14.46 -5.12 -3.18
CA LEU A 129 14.83 -4.82 -4.55
C LEU A 129 13.85 -5.44 -5.54
N LEU A 130 13.53 -6.73 -5.38
CA LEU A 130 12.55 -7.43 -6.23
C LEU A 130 11.17 -6.81 -6.14
N ALA A 131 10.73 -6.37 -4.93
CA ALA A 131 9.47 -5.66 -4.76
C ALA A 131 9.44 -4.37 -5.59
N ASN A 132 10.46 -3.54 -5.45
CA ASN A 132 10.55 -2.26 -6.13
C ASN A 132 10.64 -2.43 -7.66
N LEU A 133 11.44 -3.36 -8.14
CA LEU A 133 11.56 -3.68 -9.57
C LEU A 133 10.22 -4.18 -10.12
N SER A 134 9.55 -5.09 -9.41
CA SER A 134 8.25 -5.62 -9.83
C SER A 134 7.19 -4.53 -9.92
N LEU A 135 7.17 -3.59 -8.99
CA LEU A 135 6.24 -2.45 -9.00
C LEU A 135 6.54 -1.49 -10.15
N ALA A 136 7.83 -1.19 -10.40
CA ALA A 136 8.24 -0.34 -11.50
C ALA A 136 7.87 -0.96 -12.86
N ILE A 137 8.20 -2.22 -13.09
CA ILE A 137 7.84 -2.95 -14.32
C ILE A 137 6.32 -3.01 -14.48
N LYS A 138 5.59 -3.35 -13.40
CA LYS A 138 4.12 -3.36 -13.44
C LYS A 138 3.54 -2.04 -13.89
N ARG A 139 4.04 -0.92 -13.37
CA ARG A 139 3.57 0.42 -13.73
C ARG A 139 3.72 0.69 -15.23
N GLU A 140 4.88 0.38 -15.78
CA GLU A 140 5.14 0.59 -17.21
C GLU A 140 4.32 -0.38 -18.08
N THR A 141 4.27 -1.66 -17.73
CA THR A 141 3.50 -2.65 -18.49
C THR A 141 2.00 -2.42 -18.42
N ASP A 142 1.45 -1.97 -17.28
CA ASP A 142 0.05 -1.56 -17.16
C ASP A 142 -0.25 -0.37 -18.08
N GLY A 143 0.67 0.62 -18.20
CA GLY A 143 0.56 1.73 -19.14
C GLY A 143 0.51 1.26 -20.60
N ILE A 144 1.35 0.30 -20.98
CA ILE A 144 1.33 -0.32 -22.32
C ILE A 144 0.04 -1.10 -22.55
N ILE A 145 -0.40 -1.90 -21.58
CA ILE A 145 -1.67 -2.65 -21.66
C ILE A 145 -2.86 -1.69 -21.82
N ASP A 146 -2.89 -0.61 -21.05
CA ASP A 146 -3.96 0.39 -21.12
C ASP A 146 -3.99 1.08 -22.50
N SER A 147 -2.83 1.44 -23.05
CA SER A 147 -2.74 2.13 -24.34
C SER A 147 -2.98 1.22 -25.57
N THR A 148 -2.74 -0.09 -25.45
CA THR A 148 -2.79 -1.00 -26.62
C THR A 148 -3.97 -1.97 -26.58
N ILE A 149 -4.26 -2.56 -25.43
CA ILE A 149 -5.21 -3.65 -25.27
C ILE A 149 -6.54 -3.14 -24.74
N ASN A 150 -6.53 -2.32 -23.71
CA ASN A 150 -7.75 -1.85 -23.06
C ASN A 150 -8.51 -0.81 -23.91
N GLN A 151 -7.83 -0.12 -24.83
CA GLN A 151 -8.47 0.86 -25.75
C GLN A 151 -9.29 0.22 -26.88
N LYS A 152 -9.07 -1.06 -27.19
CA LYS A 152 -9.72 -1.74 -28.34
C LYS A 152 -11.19 -2.11 -28.12
N GLY A 153 -11.89 -1.44 -27.19
CA GLY A 153 -13.32 -1.71 -26.93
C GLY A 153 -13.57 -3.08 -26.26
N ASN A 154 -12.56 -3.66 -25.68
CA ASN A 154 -12.68 -4.92 -24.95
C ASN A 154 -13.63 -4.76 -23.76
N LYS A 155 -14.58 -5.68 -23.61
CA LYS A 155 -15.52 -5.73 -22.48
C LYS A 155 -14.80 -5.81 -21.13
N ASN A 156 -13.60 -6.37 -21.09
CA ASN A 156 -12.82 -6.61 -19.91
C ASN A 156 -11.54 -5.77 -19.95
N ARG A 157 -11.22 -5.11 -18.85
CA ARG A 157 -9.93 -4.45 -18.65
C ARG A 157 -8.91 -5.48 -18.17
N TYR A 158 -7.66 -5.33 -18.61
CA TYR A 158 -6.54 -6.18 -18.24
C TYR A 158 -5.46 -5.39 -17.52
N MET A 159 -4.68 -6.08 -16.69
CA MET A 159 -3.53 -5.56 -15.98
C MET A 159 -2.44 -6.64 -15.85
N THR A 160 -1.23 -6.22 -15.51
CA THR A 160 -0.10 -7.12 -15.27
C THR A 160 -0.39 -8.09 -14.12
N ASN A 161 -0.16 -9.38 -14.35
CA ASN A 161 -0.22 -10.40 -13.30
C ASN A 161 1.03 -10.34 -12.43
N MET A 162 0.89 -9.74 -11.24
CA MET A 162 2.01 -9.53 -10.33
C MET A 162 2.66 -10.83 -9.84
N ASN A 163 1.90 -11.91 -9.70
CA ASN A 163 2.46 -13.19 -9.25
C ASN A 163 3.39 -13.80 -10.30
N GLU A 164 2.94 -13.79 -11.55
CA GLU A 164 3.74 -14.28 -12.68
C GLU A 164 4.96 -13.40 -12.93
N LEU A 165 4.80 -12.07 -12.84
CA LEU A 165 5.91 -11.13 -12.99
C LEU A 165 7.00 -11.36 -11.93
N ILE A 166 6.62 -11.47 -10.64
CA ILE A 166 7.60 -11.72 -9.57
C ILE A 166 8.31 -13.07 -9.80
N GLY A 167 7.55 -14.12 -10.13
CA GLY A 167 8.12 -15.44 -10.39
C GLY A 167 9.09 -15.43 -11.57
N TYR A 168 8.76 -14.74 -12.65
CA TYR A 168 9.63 -14.61 -13.82
C TYR A 168 10.88 -13.77 -13.52
N LEU A 169 10.69 -12.61 -12.91
CA LEU A 169 11.77 -11.72 -12.51
C LEU A 169 12.77 -12.41 -11.57
N SER A 170 12.28 -13.16 -10.58
CA SER A 170 13.13 -13.88 -9.63
C SER A 170 14.00 -14.95 -10.31
N ARG A 171 13.49 -15.61 -11.34
CA ARG A 171 14.26 -16.62 -12.10
C ARG A 171 15.33 -16.01 -13.00
N HIS A 172 15.04 -14.87 -13.64
CA HIS A 172 15.92 -14.22 -14.61
C HIS A 172 16.79 -13.11 -14.03
N PHE A 173 16.64 -12.79 -12.75
CA PHE A 173 17.43 -11.75 -12.10
C PHE A 173 18.92 -12.11 -12.04
N GLY A 174 19.25 -13.39 -11.80
CA GLY A 174 20.62 -13.90 -11.86
C GLY A 174 21.24 -13.70 -13.24
N GLU A 175 20.54 -14.09 -14.30
CA GLU A 175 20.99 -13.92 -15.70
C GLU A 175 21.27 -12.44 -16.03
N TYR A 176 20.41 -11.53 -15.52
CA TYR A 176 20.65 -10.10 -15.69
C TYR A 176 21.91 -9.61 -14.96
N MET A 177 22.17 -10.13 -13.77
CA MET A 177 23.37 -9.77 -13.00
C MET A 177 24.64 -10.30 -13.65
N ASP A 178 24.59 -11.51 -14.20
CA ASP A 178 25.71 -12.20 -14.83
C ASP A 178 25.96 -11.75 -16.28
N ALA A 179 25.06 -10.96 -16.87
CA ALA A 179 25.22 -10.47 -18.24
C ALA A 179 26.38 -9.48 -18.36
N ASP A 180 27.31 -9.74 -19.27
CA ASP A 180 28.52 -8.95 -19.46
C ASP A 180 28.30 -7.67 -20.26
N THR A 181 27.33 -7.68 -21.18
CA THR A 181 27.08 -6.56 -22.08
C THR A 181 25.74 -5.86 -21.83
N LEU A 182 25.69 -4.57 -22.14
CA LEU A 182 24.45 -3.80 -22.08
C LEU A 182 23.38 -4.39 -23.00
N THR A 183 23.76 -4.90 -24.16
CA THR A 183 22.82 -5.52 -25.11
C THR A 183 22.12 -6.71 -24.48
N GLN A 184 22.88 -7.64 -23.87
CA GLN A 184 22.32 -8.78 -23.15
C GLN A 184 21.36 -8.34 -22.02
N LYS A 185 21.75 -7.33 -21.26
CA LYS A 185 20.90 -6.78 -20.19
C LYS A 185 19.60 -6.21 -20.74
N PHE A 186 19.65 -5.49 -21.86
CA PHE A 186 18.45 -4.96 -22.52
C PHE A 186 17.54 -6.07 -23.06
N ASP A 187 18.12 -7.13 -23.63
CA ASP A 187 17.36 -8.28 -24.15
C ASP A 187 16.61 -8.98 -23.00
N ILE A 188 17.27 -9.19 -21.85
CA ILE A 188 16.63 -9.78 -20.67
C ILE A 188 15.49 -8.89 -20.16
N ILE A 189 15.71 -7.59 -20.02
CA ILE A 189 14.66 -6.64 -19.62
C ILE A 189 13.49 -6.69 -20.59
N ARG A 190 13.74 -6.68 -21.89
CA ARG A 190 12.72 -6.78 -22.92
C ARG A 190 11.90 -8.06 -22.78
N CYS A 191 12.55 -9.20 -22.58
CA CYS A 191 11.86 -10.47 -22.32
C CYS A 191 10.96 -10.41 -21.08
N ILE A 192 11.39 -9.74 -20.01
CA ILE A 192 10.58 -9.55 -18.79
C ILE A 192 9.33 -8.71 -19.10
N PHE A 193 9.45 -7.63 -19.87
CA PHE A 193 8.32 -6.79 -20.28
C PHE A 193 7.34 -7.56 -21.18
N ASP A 194 7.85 -8.25 -22.20
CA ASP A 194 7.03 -9.04 -23.12
C ASP A 194 6.28 -10.16 -22.38
N PHE A 195 6.96 -10.82 -21.43
CA PHE A 195 6.34 -11.79 -20.54
C PHE A 195 5.21 -11.17 -19.70
N ALA A 196 5.47 -10.03 -19.06
CA ALA A 196 4.49 -9.35 -18.22
C ALA A 196 3.24 -8.92 -19.00
N ILE A 197 3.40 -8.44 -20.23
CA ILE A 197 2.29 -8.04 -21.11
C ILE A 197 1.51 -9.27 -21.61
N SER A 198 2.19 -10.36 -21.96
CA SER A 198 1.53 -11.57 -22.46
C SER A 198 0.77 -12.33 -21.37
N HIS A 199 1.29 -12.37 -20.14
CA HIS A 199 0.70 -13.05 -18.99
C HIS A 199 -0.19 -12.12 -18.13
N ARG A 200 -0.88 -11.16 -18.78
CA ARG A 200 -1.80 -10.25 -18.10
C ARG A 200 -3.00 -10.97 -17.53
N VAL A 201 -3.62 -10.40 -16.50
CA VAL A 201 -4.82 -10.89 -15.85
C VAL A 201 -5.95 -9.88 -16.01
N GLN A 202 -7.19 -10.38 -16.04
CA GLN A 202 -8.35 -9.50 -16.06
C GLN A 202 -8.43 -8.67 -14.77
N ASP A 203 -8.53 -7.34 -14.92
CA ASP A 203 -8.82 -6.42 -13.82
C ASP A 203 -10.29 -6.60 -13.39
N LYS A 204 -10.50 -7.44 -12.39
CA LYS A 204 -11.80 -7.59 -11.76
C LYS A 204 -12.03 -6.38 -10.85
N LYS A 205 -12.37 -5.22 -11.42
CA LYS A 205 -12.86 -4.11 -10.60
C LYS A 205 -14.02 -4.62 -9.75
N GLY A 206 -13.69 -4.84 -8.50
CA GLY A 206 -14.61 -4.92 -7.37
C GLY A 206 -16.05 -5.32 -7.65
N SER A 207 -16.33 -6.58 -7.98
CA SER A 207 -17.58 -7.21 -7.56
C SER A 207 -17.55 -7.50 -6.04
N GLY A 208 -16.68 -6.79 -5.32
CA GLY A 208 -16.50 -6.90 -3.90
C GLY A 208 -17.61 -6.17 -3.15
N VAL A 209 -18.84 -6.62 -3.30
CA VAL A 209 -19.74 -6.63 -2.15
C VAL A 209 -19.03 -7.54 -1.15
N SER A 210 -18.32 -6.95 -0.21
CA SER A 210 -17.78 -7.65 0.95
C SER A 210 -18.97 -8.24 1.67
N SER A 211 -19.33 -9.49 1.36
CA SER A 211 -20.29 -10.21 2.18
C SER A 211 -19.70 -10.28 3.59
N PRO A 212 -20.50 -9.93 4.62
CA PRO A 212 -20.06 -10.06 6.00
C PRO A 212 -19.58 -11.50 6.21
N ARG A 213 -18.36 -11.68 6.69
CA ARG A 213 -17.85 -13.01 6.99
C ARG A 213 -18.66 -13.59 8.14
N THR A 214 -19.52 -14.54 7.83
CA THR A 214 -20.36 -15.23 8.80
C THR A 214 -19.62 -16.26 9.66
N VAL A 215 -18.35 -16.53 9.34
CA VAL A 215 -17.54 -17.50 10.11
C VAL A 215 -16.19 -16.85 10.47
N PRO A 216 -15.77 -16.90 11.76
CA PRO A 216 -14.45 -16.47 12.17
C PRO A 216 -13.40 -17.25 11.39
N ARG A 217 -12.45 -16.54 10.79
CA ARG A 217 -11.31 -17.17 10.10
C ARG A 217 -10.54 -17.97 11.14
N LYS A 218 -10.50 -19.30 11.03
CA LYS A 218 -9.55 -20.10 11.80
C LYS A 218 -8.17 -19.53 11.49
N VAL A 219 -7.46 -19.10 12.53
CA VAL A 219 -6.08 -18.65 12.43
C VAL A 219 -5.29 -19.84 11.90
N LYS A 220 -4.96 -19.84 10.62
CA LYS A 220 -3.98 -20.79 10.09
C LYS A 220 -2.64 -20.34 10.62
N HIS A 221 -2.10 -21.07 11.59
CA HIS A 221 -0.68 -20.99 11.90
C HIS A 221 0.05 -21.47 10.64
N HIS A 222 0.58 -20.52 9.87
CA HIS A 222 1.51 -20.85 8.79
C HIS A 222 2.82 -21.28 9.44
N TYR A 223 2.96 -22.59 9.66
CA TYR A 223 4.27 -23.17 9.79
C TYR A 223 5.02 -22.93 8.49
N ASN A 224 6.29 -22.52 8.59
CA ASN A 224 7.19 -22.30 7.45
C ASN A 224 7.39 -23.60 6.65
N ASN A 225 6.44 -23.94 5.79
CA ASN A 225 6.60 -25.04 4.85
C ASN A 225 7.00 -24.44 3.49
N LYS A 226 8.23 -23.93 3.39
CA LYS A 226 8.91 -23.94 2.09
C LYS A 226 9.40 -25.37 1.89
N THR A 227 8.65 -26.16 1.13
CA THR A 227 9.12 -27.44 0.60
C THR A 227 10.41 -27.19 -0.17
N THR A 228 11.49 -27.81 0.30
CA THR A 228 12.73 -28.00 -0.44
C THR A 228 12.41 -28.82 -1.69
N HIS A 229 12.56 -28.23 -2.84
CA HIS A 229 12.82 -28.90 -4.12
C HIS A 229 14.15 -28.40 -4.66
#